data_96851829c73a6d85113d6b13debcf9fc
#
_entry.id   96851829c73a6d85113d6b13debcf9fc
#
_cell.length_a   1.000
_cell.length_b   1.000
_cell.length_c   1.000
_cell.angle_alpha   90.00
_cell.angle_beta   90.00
_cell.angle_gamma   90.00
#
_symmetry.space_group_name_H-M   'P 1'
#
loop_
_entity.id
_entity.type
_entity.pdbx_description
1 polymer ?
#
loop_
_entity_poly.entity_id
_entity_poly.type
_entity_poly.pdbx_seq_one_letter_code
_entity_poly.pdbx_strand_id
1 'polypeptide(L)'
;PPRRPLGWIFHVAQCGSTLLARALDHPGRSLVLREPAALRRLGVAAGGEGNLPAQSRDVLPVVRDLLAKRWEEDRPAIIKATVPVNFIAHDLMAMEPDAPAMILHFPLANYVAAIMRTPGHVDWTERVFGELRLGQTALCQEISTKDPAQKAAALWFFQMKRFEALVDAFRNVRSLDAARLFDDPIPVIDAAARLFGVEMEPGE
;
A
#
# COMPACT_ATOMS: atom_id res chain seq x y z
N PRO A 1 -21.03 -0.10 -19.78
CA PRO A 1 -19.85 -0.94 -19.71
C PRO A 1 -19.67 -1.46 -18.29
N PRO A 2 -19.07 -2.66 -18.10
CA PRO A 2 -18.78 -3.14 -16.76
C PRO A 2 -17.82 -2.15 -16.08
N ARG A 3 -18.08 -1.84 -14.82
CA ARG A 3 -17.24 -0.95 -14.00
C ARG A 3 -15.83 -1.54 -13.92
N ARG A 4 -14.79 -0.74 -14.20
CA ARG A 4 -13.41 -1.17 -14.03
C ARG A 4 -13.09 -1.42 -12.56
N PRO A 5 -12.31 -2.46 -12.22
CA PRO A 5 -11.89 -2.71 -10.86
C PRO A 5 -11.08 -1.55 -10.29
N LEU A 6 -11.10 -1.42 -8.96
CA LEU A 6 -10.30 -0.43 -8.24
C LEU A 6 -8.85 -0.90 -8.16
N GLY A 7 -7.91 -0.10 -8.69
CA GLY A 7 -6.49 -0.39 -8.61
C GLY A 7 -5.89 -0.07 -7.23
N TRP A 8 -4.86 -0.80 -6.81
CA TRP A 8 -4.22 -0.63 -5.52
C TRP A 8 -2.71 -0.44 -5.62
N ILE A 9 -2.16 0.54 -4.91
CA ILE A 9 -0.72 0.68 -4.68
C ILE A 9 -0.47 0.50 -3.19
N PHE A 10 0.07 -0.66 -2.82
CA PHE A 10 0.55 -0.96 -1.47
C PHE A 10 2.06 -0.69 -1.39
N HIS A 11 2.58 -0.30 -0.23
CA HIS A 11 3.98 0.07 -0.13
C HIS A 11 4.51 0.06 1.30
N VAL A 12 5.83 -0.13 1.45
CA VAL A 12 6.50 -0.17 2.77
C VAL A 12 6.75 1.21 3.40
N ALA A 13 6.41 2.30 2.78
CA ALA A 13 6.80 3.67 3.05
C ALA A 13 8.22 4.04 2.58
N GLN A 14 8.46 5.35 2.38
CA GLN A 14 9.74 5.95 1.97
C GLN A 14 10.36 5.31 0.70
N CYS A 15 9.54 4.68 -0.14
CA CYS A 15 9.94 3.92 -1.32
C CYS A 15 9.48 4.54 -2.66
N GLY A 16 9.21 5.85 -2.70
CA GLY A 16 8.81 6.52 -3.95
C GLY A 16 7.35 6.30 -4.39
N SER A 17 6.51 5.66 -3.57
CA SER A 17 5.10 5.40 -3.92
C SER A 17 4.29 6.66 -4.24
N THR A 18 4.65 7.80 -3.68
CA THR A 18 4.02 9.10 -4.01
C THR A 18 4.44 9.59 -5.39
N LEU A 19 5.68 9.34 -5.81
CA LEU A 19 6.15 9.64 -7.15
C LEU A 19 5.36 8.82 -8.18
N LEU A 20 5.28 7.50 -7.99
CA LEU A 20 4.50 6.62 -8.85
C LEU A 20 3.02 7.03 -8.91
N ALA A 21 2.41 7.32 -7.75
CA ALA A 21 1.00 7.74 -7.70
C ALA A 21 0.75 9.05 -8.46
N ARG A 22 1.70 9.99 -8.44
CA ARG A 22 1.60 11.24 -9.22
C ARG A 22 1.78 11.00 -10.71
N ALA A 23 2.71 10.13 -11.08
CA ALA A 23 2.94 9.78 -12.48
C ALA A 23 1.75 9.04 -13.14
N LEU A 24 0.87 8.45 -12.34
CA LEU A 24 -0.35 7.79 -12.80
C LEU A 24 -1.61 8.66 -12.70
N ASP A 25 -1.52 9.87 -12.15
CA ASP A 25 -2.67 10.76 -11.88
C ASP A 25 -2.81 11.78 -13.01
N HIS A 26 -3.51 11.39 -14.07
CA HIS A 26 -3.72 12.23 -15.27
C HIS A 26 -5.16 12.74 -15.35
N PRO A 27 -5.40 14.05 -15.27
CA PRO A 27 -6.74 14.61 -15.42
C PRO A 27 -7.44 14.12 -16.69
N GLY A 28 -8.67 13.63 -16.55
CA GLY A 28 -9.48 13.11 -17.66
C GLY A 28 -9.12 11.70 -18.13
N ARG A 29 -8.05 11.06 -17.61
CA ARG A 29 -7.63 9.70 -17.99
C ARG A 29 -7.58 8.72 -16.82
N SER A 30 -7.32 9.21 -15.62
CA SER A 30 -7.24 8.39 -14.41
C SER A 30 -7.57 9.23 -13.17
N LEU A 31 -7.89 8.56 -12.08
CA LEU A 31 -8.06 9.17 -10.75
C LEU A 31 -7.18 8.42 -9.74
N VAL A 32 -6.25 9.12 -9.09
CA VAL A 32 -5.44 8.51 -8.05
C VAL A 32 -5.74 9.13 -6.68
N LEU A 33 -6.41 8.38 -5.82
CA LEU A 33 -6.67 8.76 -4.44
C LEU A 33 -5.47 8.38 -3.57
N ARG A 34 -4.86 9.39 -2.95
CA ARG A 34 -3.67 9.20 -2.12
C ARG A 34 -4.03 9.18 -0.65
N GLU A 35 -3.81 8.03 -0.04
CA GLU A 35 -3.87 7.80 1.40
C GLU A 35 -5.22 8.16 2.06
N PRO A 36 -6.36 7.63 1.58
CA PRO A 36 -7.66 7.95 2.15
C PRO A 36 -7.72 7.66 3.65
N ALA A 37 -8.05 8.69 4.46
CA ALA A 37 -8.05 8.59 5.90
C ALA A 37 -9.03 7.53 6.45
N ALA A 38 -10.14 7.29 5.75
CA ALA A 38 -11.11 6.26 6.13
C ALA A 38 -10.48 4.86 6.10
N LEU A 39 -9.75 4.49 5.03
CA LEU A 39 -9.05 3.21 4.94
C LEU A 39 -7.95 3.11 6.01
N ARG A 40 -7.20 4.21 6.22
CA ARG A 40 -6.17 4.24 7.26
C ARG A 40 -6.74 3.91 8.63
N ARG A 41 -7.89 4.47 9.00
CA ARG A 41 -8.56 4.18 10.27
C ARG A 41 -8.94 2.71 10.40
N LEU A 42 -9.44 2.09 9.34
CA LEU A 42 -9.75 0.66 9.31
C LEU A 42 -8.49 -0.20 9.48
N GLY A 43 -7.39 0.14 8.79
CA GLY A 43 -6.12 -0.56 8.96
C GLY A 43 -5.55 -0.45 10.38
N VAL A 44 -5.63 0.73 11.01
CA VAL A 44 -5.25 0.91 12.42
C VAL A 44 -6.15 0.10 13.35
N ALA A 45 -7.46 0.06 13.10
CA ALA A 45 -8.39 -0.75 13.90
C ALA A 45 -8.07 -2.25 13.83
N ALA A 46 -7.68 -2.76 12.66
CA ALA A 46 -7.26 -4.15 12.48
C ALA A 46 -5.96 -4.48 13.23
N GLY A 47 -5.06 -3.51 13.37
CA GLY A 47 -3.77 -3.69 14.03
C GLY A 47 -2.81 -4.60 13.27
N GLY A 48 -1.70 -4.95 13.92
CA GLY A 48 -0.63 -5.75 13.32
C GLY A 48 -1.02 -7.18 12.96
N GLU A 49 -2.01 -7.74 13.61
CA GLU A 49 -2.58 -9.04 13.27
C GLU A 49 -3.49 -9.01 12.04
N GLY A 50 -3.94 -7.82 11.60
CA GLY A 50 -4.83 -7.66 10.46
C GLY A 50 -6.27 -8.14 10.74
N ASN A 51 -6.65 -8.23 12.01
CA ASN A 51 -7.96 -8.70 12.42
C ASN A 51 -8.95 -7.54 12.53
N LEU A 52 -9.72 -7.29 11.48
CA LEU A 52 -10.76 -6.27 11.50
C LEU A 52 -11.83 -6.60 12.57
N PRO A 53 -12.13 -5.66 13.49
CA PRO A 53 -13.29 -5.78 14.36
C PRO A 53 -14.58 -5.95 13.53
N ALA A 54 -15.59 -6.66 14.05
CA ALA A 54 -16.84 -6.95 13.34
C ALA A 54 -17.46 -5.68 12.74
N GLN A 55 -17.63 -4.63 13.53
CA GLN A 55 -18.18 -3.34 13.08
C GLN A 55 -17.36 -2.70 11.94
N SER A 56 -16.01 -2.84 11.97
CA SER A 56 -15.14 -2.32 10.91
C SER A 56 -15.23 -3.16 9.63
N ARG A 57 -15.47 -4.46 9.77
CA ARG A 57 -15.66 -5.38 8.65
C ARG A 57 -16.91 -5.06 7.85
N ASP A 58 -18.00 -4.71 8.54
CA ASP A 58 -19.26 -4.32 7.88
C ASP A 58 -19.14 -2.99 7.13
N VAL A 59 -18.28 -2.09 7.62
CA VAL A 59 -18.06 -0.76 7.01
C VAL A 59 -17.07 -0.81 5.83
N LEU A 60 -16.17 -1.80 5.79
CA LEU A 60 -15.11 -1.88 4.78
C LEU A 60 -15.63 -1.86 3.34
N PRO A 61 -16.67 -2.66 2.94
CA PRO A 61 -17.24 -2.61 1.60
C PRO A 61 -17.82 -1.23 1.25
N VAL A 62 -18.49 -0.59 2.20
CA VAL A 62 -19.07 0.75 1.99
C VAL A 62 -17.98 1.78 1.72
N VAL A 63 -16.90 1.78 2.52
CA VAL A 63 -15.76 2.67 2.32
C VAL A 63 -15.10 2.41 0.97
N ARG A 64 -14.86 1.14 0.61
CA ARG A 64 -14.31 0.77 -0.70
C ARG A 64 -15.19 1.27 -1.84
N ASP A 65 -16.50 1.09 -1.77
CA ASP A 65 -17.45 1.50 -2.82
C ASP A 65 -17.54 3.02 -2.96
N LEU A 66 -17.47 3.76 -1.85
CA LEU A 66 -17.42 5.22 -1.88
C LEU A 66 -16.13 5.74 -2.55
N LEU A 67 -14.99 5.12 -2.25
CA LEU A 67 -13.70 5.49 -2.85
C LEU A 67 -13.59 5.05 -4.32
N ALA A 68 -14.35 4.04 -4.72
CA ALA A 68 -14.40 3.59 -6.10
C ALA A 68 -15.33 4.43 -6.99
N LYS A 69 -16.06 5.44 -6.42
CA LYS A 69 -16.88 6.37 -7.21
C LYS A 69 -15.97 7.24 -8.09
N ARG A 70 -16.34 7.37 -9.34
CA ARG A 70 -15.67 8.18 -10.35
C ARG A 70 -16.69 8.84 -11.25
N TRP A 71 -16.32 9.95 -11.88
CA TRP A 71 -17.19 10.70 -12.77
C TRP A 71 -17.41 9.97 -14.11
N GLU A 72 -16.37 9.23 -14.56
CA GLU A 72 -16.38 8.44 -15.79
C GLU A 72 -16.10 6.99 -15.43
N GLU A 73 -17.08 6.09 -15.63
CA GLU A 73 -17.02 4.69 -15.19
C GLU A 73 -15.95 3.86 -15.91
N ASP A 74 -15.55 4.27 -17.12
CA ASP A 74 -14.54 3.62 -17.94
C ASP A 74 -13.10 4.01 -17.57
N ARG A 75 -12.91 5.08 -16.76
CA ARG A 75 -11.59 5.51 -16.33
C ARG A 75 -11.07 4.72 -15.12
N PRO A 76 -9.78 4.39 -15.08
CA PRO A 76 -9.21 3.73 -13.91
C PRO A 76 -9.23 4.64 -12.69
N ALA A 77 -9.61 4.05 -11.54
CA ALA A 77 -9.43 4.67 -10.24
C ALA A 77 -8.42 3.83 -9.45
N ILE A 78 -7.43 4.49 -8.88
CA ILE A 78 -6.31 3.85 -8.17
C ILE A 78 -6.24 4.42 -6.76
N ILE A 79 -6.05 3.57 -5.77
CA ILE A 79 -5.79 3.99 -4.39
C ILE A 79 -4.34 3.69 -4.04
N LYS A 80 -3.57 4.75 -3.75
CA LYS A 80 -2.32 4.62 -3.05
C LYS A 80 -2.63 4.50 -1.56
N ALA A 81 -2.44 3.31 -1.01
CA ALA A 81 -2.71 3.00 0.39
C ALA A 81 -1.70 3.66 1.34
N THR A 82 -2.06 3.80 2.62
CA THR A 82 -1.08 4.07 3.68
C THR A 82 -0.63 2.75 4.30
N VAL A 83 0.49 2.76 5.03
CA VAL A 83 1.06 1.55 5.65
C VAL A 83 0.05 0.76 6.51
N PRO A 84 -0.78 1.35 7.36
CA PRO A 84 -1.78 0.58 8.11
C PRO A 84 -2.76 -0.21 7.23
N VAL A 85 -3.02 0.26 6.01
CA VAL A 85 -3.93 -0.43 5.06
C VAL A 85 -3.34 -1.73 4.54
N ASN A 86 -2.01 -1.89 4.55
CA ASN A 86 -1.35 -3.15 4.17
C ASN A 86 -1.82 -4.33 5.02
N PHE A 87 -2.26 -4.06 6.26
CA PHE A 87 -2.71 -5.10 7.20
C PHE A 87 -4.12 -5.61 6.94
N ILE A 88 -4.89 -4.89 6.12
CA ILE A 88 -6.23 -5.30 5.62
C ILE A 88 -6.25 -5.47 4.09
N ALA A 89 -5.09 -5.48 3.45
CA ALA A 89 -4.99 -5.54 1.99
C ALA A 89 -5.61 -6.81 1.42
N HIS A 90 -5.48 -7.95 2.13
CA HIS A 90 -6.11 -9.20 1.73
C HIS A 90 -7.64 -9.09 1.72
N ASP A 91 -8.25 -8.48 2.75
CA ASP A 91 -9.70 -8.29 2.81
C ASP A 91 -10.18 -7.36 1.67
N LEU A 92 -9.42 -6.30 1.35
CA LEU A 92 -9.71 -5.40 0.24
C LEU A 92 -9.64 -6.11 -1.12
N MET A 93 -8.60 -6.89 -1.35
CA MET A 93 -8.42 -7.66 -2.58
C MET A 93 -9.43 -8.80 -2.72
N ALA A 94 -9.82 -9.44 -1.61
CA ALA A 94 -10.83 -10.50 -1.62
C ALA A 94 -12.23 -10.03 -2.06
N MET A 95 -12.55 -8.75 -1.90
CA MET A 95 -13.80 -8.16 -2.40
C MET A 95 -13.81 -8.02 -3.94
N GLU A 96 -12.64 -7.98 -4.57
CA GLU A 96 -12.47 -7.84 -6.02
C GLU A 96 -11.18 -8.55 -6.46
N PRO A 97 -11.18 -9.91 -6.53
CA PRO A 97 -9.96 -10.71 -6.71
C PRO A 97 -9.19 -10.45 -8.00
N ASP A 98 -9.85 -9.90 -9.00
CA ASP A 98 -9.24 -9.53 -10.29
C ASP A 98 -8.71 -8.08 -10.31
N ALA A 99 -8.83 -7.33 -9.22
CA ALA A 99 -8.32 -5.97 -9.13
C ALA A 99 -6.80 -5.92 -9.35
N PRO A 100 -6.29 -4.98 -10.15
CA PRO A 100 -4.86 -4.80 -10.30
C PRO A 100 -4.24 -4.19 -9.04
N ALA A 101 -3.12 -4.74 -8.59
CA ALA A 101 -2.38 -4.18 -7.48
C ALA A 101 -0.88 -4.18 -7.73
N MET A 102 -0.21 -3.12 -7.27
CA MET A 102 1.25 -3.00 -7.27
C MET A 102 1.75 -2.84 -5.84
N ILE A 103 2.75 -3.61 -5.48
CA ILE A 103 3.42 -3.58 -4.20
C ILE A 103 4.81 -2.98 -4.40
N LEU A 104 5.07 -1.80 -3.78
CA LEU A 104 6.39 -1.20 -3.77
C LEU A 104 7.10 -1.54 -2.47
N HIS A 105 8.27 -2.13 -2.58
CA HIS A 105 9.10 -2.46 -1.44
C HIS A 105 10.57 -2.13 -1.66
N PHE A 106 11.31 -2.01 -0.57
CA PHE A 106 12.77 -2.03 -0.55
C PHE A 106 13.25 -3.31 0.13
N PRO A 107 14.45 -3.80 -0.19
CA PRO A 107 15.17 -4.73 0.68
C PRO A 107 15.31 -4.16 2.09
N LEU A 108 15.34 -5.03 3.11
CA LEU A 108 15.33 -4.62 4.52
C LEU A 108 16.39 -3.55 4.85
N ALA A 109 17.62 -3.73 4.40
CA ALA A 109 18.70 -2.79 4.69
C ALA A 109 18.40 -1.39 4.13
N ASN A 110 17.90 -1.31 2.89
CA ASN A 110 17.54 -0.05 2.25
C ASN A 110 16.36 0.63 2.95
N TYR A 111 15.36 -0.16 3.36
CA TYR A 111 14.22 0.36 4.10
C TYR A 111 14.62 0.94 5.45
N VAL A 112 15.40 0.19 6.25
CA VAL A 112 15.89 0.68 7.55
C VAL A 112 16.74 1.93 7.36
N ALA A 113 17.66 1.95 6.38
CA ALA A 113 18.45 3.13 6.07
C ALA A 113 17.57 4.35 5.69
N ALA A 114 16.50 4.14 4.92
CA ALA A 114 15.58 5.22 4.56
C ALA A 114 14.80 5.77 5.78
N ILE A 115 14.38 4.90 6.69
CA ILE A 115 13.74 5.32 7.94
C ILE A 115 14.71 6.07 8.85
N MET A 116 15.92 5.57 9.02
CA MET A 116 16.92 6.18 9.91
C MET A 116 17.52 7.49 9.36
N ARG A 117 17.19 7.88 8.14
CA ARG A 117 17.73 9.09 7.48
C ARG A 117 17.37 10.39 8.19
N THR A 118 16.16 10.47 8.76
CA THR A 118 15.69 11.71 9.42
C THR A 118 14.91 11.39 10.70
N PRO A 119 14.97 12.27 11.71
CA PRO A 119 14.14 12.13 12.92
C PRO A 119 12.65 11.99 12.61
N GLY A 120 12.12 12.73 11.64
CA GLY A 120 10.72 12.68 11.27
C GLY A 120 10.27 11.31 10.72
N HIS A 121 11.16 10.58 10.03
CA HIS A 121 10.87 9.20 9.59
C HIS A 121 10.88 8.23 10.77
N VAL A 122 11.79 8.43 11.72
CA VAL A 122 11.83 7.64 12.97
C VAL A 122 10.54 7.85 13.76
N ASP A 123 10.16 9.11 14.01
CA ASP A 123 8.93 9.45 14.74
C ASP A 123 7.68 8.90 14.06
N TRP A 124 7.66 8.93 12.72
CA TRP A 124 6.57 8.34 11.94
C TRP A 124 6.51 6.82 12.16
N THR A 125 7.66 6.13 12.12
CA THR A 125 7.74 4.68 12.31
C THR A 125 7.29 4.30 13.72
N GLU A 126 7.75 5.02 14.75
CA GLU A 126 7.35 4.82 16.15
C GLU A 126 5.83 4.93 16.30
N ARG A 127 5.24 5.98 15.72
CA ARG A 127 3.79 6.19 15.74
C ARG A 127 3.04 5.05 15.06
N VAL A 128 3.42 4.67 13.84
CA VAL A 128 2.75 3.59 13.10
C VAL A 128 2.90 2.25 13.81
N PHE A 129 4.09 1.96 14.35
CA PHE A 129 4.36 0.78 15.15
C PHE A 129 3.43 0.70 16.37
N GLY A 130 3.25 1.82 17.09
CA GLY A 130 2.35 1.93 18.23
C GLY A 130 0.87 1.81 17.84
N GLU A 131 0.43 2.52 16.80
CA GLU A 131 -0.95 2.46 16.30
C GLU A 131 -1.37 1.06 15.86
N LEU A 132 -0.46 0.32 15.24
CA LEU A 132 -0.67 -1.08 14.85
C LEU A 132 -0.49 -2.07 16.00
N ARG A 133 -0.09 -1.60 17.18
CA ARG A 133 0.15 -2.44 18.37
C ARG A 133 1.16 -3.57 18.12
N LEU A 134 2.13 -3.36 17.22
CA LEU A 134 3.09 -4.40 16.83
C LEU A 134 3.93 -4.92 18.00
N GLY A 135 4.24 -4.06 18.99
CA GLY A 135 4.94 -4.46 20.20
C GLY A 135 4.21 -5.50 21.06
N GLN A 136 2.91 -5.72 20.82
CA GLN A 136 2.11 -6.73 21.52
C GLN A 136 2.14 -8.09 20.82
N THR A 137 2.68 -8.17 19.60
CA THR A 137 2.81 -9.43 18.88
C THR A 137 3.87 -10.32 19.49
N ALA A 138 3.68 -11.65 19.43
CA ALA A 138 4.62 -12.61 19.97
C ALA A 138 6.07 -12.39 19.48
N LEU A 139 6.24 -12.15 18.17
CA LEU A 139 7.55 -11.87 17.59
C LEU A 139 8.23 -10.65 18.22
N CYS A 140 7.51 -9.53 18.35
CA CYS A 140 8.10 -8.30 18.91
C CYS A 140 8.39 -8.42 20.42
N GLN A 141 7.65 -9.23 21.15
CA GLN A 141 7.94 -9.54 22.55
C GLN A 141 9.20 -10.40 22.68
N GLU A 142 9.36 -11.40 21.81
CA GLU A 142 10.52 -12.29 21.79
C GLU A 142 11.82 -11.55 21.46
N ILE A 143 11.83 -10.72 20.42
CA ILE A 143 13.03 -10.00 19.96
C ILE A 143 13.28 -8.66 20.67
N SER A 144 12.41 -8.28 21.62
CA SER A 144 12.57 -7.07 22.44
C SER A 144 12.84 -5.79 21.64
N THR A 145 11.93 -5.43 20.72
CA THR A 145 12.03 -4.26 19.83
C THR A 145 12.08 -2.92 20.57
N LYS A 146 13.26 -2.52 21.07
CA LYS A 146 13.45 -1.29 21.87
C LYS A 146 13.94 -0.11 21.06
N ASP A 147 14.84 -0.34 20.11
CA ASP A 147 15.39 0.74 19.31
C ASP A 147 14.61 0.99 18.00
N PRO A 148 14.71 2.21 17.41
CA PRO A 148 13.98 2.56 16.20
C PRO A 148 14.28 1.69 14.98
N ALA A 149 15.52 1.21 14.83
CA ALA A 149 15.89 0.35 13.69
C ALA A 149 15.25 -1.04 13.82
N GLN A 150 15.17 -1.58 15.03
CA GLN A 150 14.47 -2.84 15.31
C GLN A 150 12.98 -2.70 15.05
N LYS A 151 12.34 -1.59 15.44
CA LYS A 151 10.93 -1.32 15.15
C LYS A 151 10.69 -1.17 13.64
N ALA A 152 11.58 -0.47 12.93
CA ALA A 152 11.52 -0.38 11.48
C ALA A 152 11.63 -1.76 10.82
N ALA A 153 12.59 -2.58 11.24
CA ALA A 153 12.77 -3.94 10.72
C ALA A 153 11.54 -4.83 10.99
N ALA A 154 10.97 -4.76 12.18
CA ALA A 154 9.75 -5.49 12.53
C ALA A 154 8.56 -5.01 11.68
N LEU A 155 8.36 -3.70 11.53
CA LEU A 155 7.30 -3.14 10.68
C LEU A 155 7.47 -3.59 9.23
N TRP A 156 8.69 -3.59 8.70
CA TRP A 156 8.99 -4.12 7.37
C TRP A 156 8.62 -5.59 7.25
N PHE A 157 9.04 -6.42 8.21
CA PHE A 157 8.79 -7.86 8.21
C PHE A 157 7.28 -8.16 8.18
N PHE A 158 6.48 -7.51 9.02
CA PHE A 158 5.03 -7.73 9.04
C PHE A 158 4.37 -7.32 7.72
N GLN A 159 4.83 -6.25 7.10
CA GLN A 159 4.33 -5.85 5.77
C GLN A 159 4.70 -6.87 4.70
N MET A 160 5.96 -7.33 4.67
CA MET A 160 6.42 -8.32 3.68
C MET A 160 5.65 -9.64 3.78
N LYS A 161 5.35 -10.10 5.00
CA LYS A 161 4.48 -11.27 5.20
C LYS A 161 3.08 -11.08 4.60
N ARG A 162 2.50 -9.89 4.70
CA ARG A 162 1.21 -9.56 4.08
C ARG A 162 1.32 -9.52 2.56
N PHE A 163 2.40 -8.95 2.05
CA PHE A 163 2.64 -8.83 0.61
C PHE A 163 2.90 -10.18 -0.06
N GLU A 164 3.64 -11.08 0.60
CA GLU A 164 3.81 -12.45 0.17
C GLU A 164 2.44 -13.15 0.00
N ALA A 165 1.60 -13.07 1.02
CA ALA A 165 0.26 -13.64 0.96
C ALA A 165 -0.63 -13.03 -0.16
N LEU A 166 -0.46 -11.74 -0.48
CA LEU A 166 -1.19 -11.12 -1.59
C LEU A 166 -0.71 -11.64 -2.95
N VAL A 167 0.60 -11.77 -3.14
CA VAL A 167 1.18 -12.28 -4.40
C VAL A 167 0.75 -13.72 -4.64
N ASP A 168 0.69 -14.53 -3.59
CA ASP A 168 0.30 -15.94 -3.68
C ASP A 168 -1.22 -16.10 -3.95
N ALA A 169 -2.06 -15.22 -3.38
CA ALA A 169 -3.51 -15.35 -3.46
C ALA A 169 -4.12 -14.71 -4.71
N PHE A 170 -3.52 -13.66 -5.27
CA PHE A 170 -4.15 -12.84 -6.31
C PHE A 170 -3.26 -12.69 -7.55
N ARG A 171 -3.76 -13.18 -8.70
CA ARG A 171 -3.00 -13.24 -9.96
C ARG A 171 -2.61 -11.88 -10.57
N ASN A 172 -3.33 -10.81 -10.24
CA ASN A 172 -3.09 -9.45 -10.77
C ASN A 172 -2.27 -8.57 -9.83
N VAL A 173 -1.67 -9.16 -8.80
CA VAL A 173 -0.71 -8.48 -7.92
C VAL A 173 0.69 -8.55 -8.52
N ARG A 174 1.39 -7.43 -8.54
CA ARG A 174 2.79 -7.32 -8.99
C ARG A 174 3.63 -6.68 -7.92
N SER A 175 4.81 -7.23 -7.66
CA SER A 175 5.79 -6.63 -6.75
C SER A 175 6.86 -5.86 -7.52
N LEU A 176 7.33 -4.76 -6.96
CA LEU A 176 8.35 -3.90 -7.51
C LEU A 176 9.36 -3.54 -6.44
N ASP A 177 10.63 -3.89 -6.69
CA ASP A 177 11.73 -3.26 -5.94
C ASP A 177 11.78 -1.78 -6.30
N ALA A 178 11.58 -0.93 -5.31
CA ALA A 178 11.51 0.51 -5.50
C ALA A 178 12.82 1.12 -6.00
N ALA A 179 13.96 0.45 -5.86
CA ALA A 179 15.22 0.90 -6.44
C ALA A 179 15.08 1.11 -7.96
N ARG A 180 14.36 0.21 -8.64
CA ARG A 180 14.13 0.32 -10.10
C ARG A 180 13.38 1.61 -10.49
N LEU A 181 12.46 2.08 -9.64
CA LEU A 181 11.74 3.33 -9.90
C LEU A 181 12.66 4.55 -9.84
N PHE A 182 13.72 4.48 -9.03
CA PHE A 182 14.71 5.57 -8.92
C PHE A 182 15.81 5.48 -9.98
N ASP A 183 16.19 4.26 -10.37
CA ASP A 183 17.25 4.03 -11.35
C ASP A 183 16.78 4.32 -12.77
N ASP A 184 15.58 3.84 -13.14
CA ASP A 184 14.98 4.04 -14.46
C ASP A 184 13.45 4.14 -14.34
N PRO A 185 12.89 5.34 -14.10
CA PRO A 185 11.47 5.52 -13.81
C PRO A 185 10.55 5.25 -15.01
N ILE A 186 10.96 5.53 -16.24
CA ILE A 186 10.08 5.47 -17.40
C ILE A 186 9.52 4.07 -17.63
N PRO A 187 10.32 3.00 -17.77
CA PRO A 187 9.79 1.65 -17.97
C PRO A 187 8.90 1.18 -16.82
N VAL A 188 9.20 1.64 -15.59
CA VAL A 188 8.41 1.28 -14.40
C VAL A 188 7.03 1.96 -14.44
N ILE A 189 6.98 3.26 -14.77
CA ILE A 189 5.73 4.02 -14.91
C ILE A 189 4.89 3.43 -16.04
N ASP A 190 5.48 3.12 -17.18
CA ASP A 190 4.80 2.48 -18.33
C ASP A 190 4.22 1.11 -17.95
N ALA A 191 4.97 0.29 -17.22
CA ALA A 191 4.48 -1.01 -16.76
C ALA A 191 3.32 -0.87 -15.76
N ALA A 192 3.41 0.11 -14.87
CA ALA A 192 2.33 0.43 -13.92
C ALA A 192 1.09 0.98 -14.64
N ALA A 193 1.26 1.88 -15.61
CA ALA A 193 0.16 2.41 -16.42
C ALA A 193 -0.57 1.27 -17.15
N ARG A 194 0.16 0.35 -17.78
CA ARG A 194 -0.43 -0.86 -18.40
C ARG A 194 -1.17 -1.74 -17.40
N LEU A 195 -0.60 -1.97 -16.22
CA LEU A 195 -1.23 -2.79 -15.18
C LEU A 195 -2.58 -2.19 -14.75
N PHE A 196 -2.64 -0.88 -14.56
CA PHE A 196 -3.84 -0.17 -14.12
C PHE A 196 -4.77 0.25 -15.25
N GLY A 197 -4.37 0.07 -16.51
CA GLY A 197 -5.13 0.50 -17.68
C GLY A 197 -5.21 2.03 -17.83
N VAL A 198 -4.17 2.75 -17.40
CA VAL A 198 -4.01 4.18 -17.60
C VAL A 198 -3.42 4.41 -19.00
N GLU A 199 -4.09 5.25 -19.80
CA GLU A 199 -3.58 5.64 -21.10
C GLU A 199 -2.52 6.73 -20.93
N MET A 200 -1.31 6.46 -21.43
CA MET A 200 -0.19 7.41 -21.45
C MET A 200 0.00 7.94 -22.87
N GLU A 201 0.32 9.24 -23.01
CA GLU A 201 0.71 9.77 -24.31
C GLU A 201 2.21 9.52 -24.57
N PRO A 202 2.60 9.38 -25.85
CA PRO A 202 4.00 9.23 -26.19
C PRO A 202 4.82 10.43 -25.70
N GLY A 203 5.74 10.19 -24.76
CA GLY A 203 6.64 11.22 -24.21
C GLY A 203 6.21 11.86 -22.87
N GLU A 204 5.13 11.37 -22.24
CA GLU A 204 4.73 11.70 -20.85
C GLU A 204 5.44 10.86 -19.82
#